data_f29e17e285dbe932df70fef178603b99
#
_entry.id   f29e17e285dbe932df70fef178603b99
#
_cell.length_a   1.000
_cell.length_b   1.000
_cell.length_c   1.000
_cell.angle_alpha   90.00
_cell.angle_beta   90.00
_cell.angle_gamma   90.00
#
_symmetry.space_group_name_H-M   'P 1'
#
loop_
_entity.id
_entity.type
_entity.pdbx_description
1 polymer ?
#
loop_
_entity_poly.entity_id
_entity_poly.type
_entity_poly.pdbx_seq_one_letter_code
_entity_poly.pdbx_strand_id
1 'polypeptide(L)' 'MRISYKKLWKMLIDREMKKKDLAELAGISTTSNAKIGKNENVNTDILLKICRALKCDISEIMEIERIEE' A
#
# COMPACT_ATOMS: atom_id res chain seq x y z
N MET A 1 -11.17 8.40 12.24
CA MET A 1 -10.63 7.21 11.54
C MET A 1 -9.91 7.61 10.28
N ARG A 2 -8.90 6.85 9.93
CA ARG A 2 -8.17 7.04 8.67
C ARG A 2 -7.62 5.72 8.18
N ILE A 3 -7.27 5.68 6.89
CA ILE A 3 -6.62 4.52 6.29
C ILE A 3 -5.13 4.56 6.64
N SER A 4 -4.57 3.43 6.98
CA SER A 4 -3.13 3.28 7.21
C SER A 4 -2.58 2.16 6.34
N TYR A 5 -1.46 2.42 5.68
CA TYR A 5 -0.75 1.43 4.88
C TYR A 5 0.52 0.93 5.57
N LYS A 6 0.58 1.08 6.88
CA LYS A 6 1.75 0.66 7.66
C LYS A 6 2.10 -0.81 7.44
N LYS A 7 1.08 -1.66 7.35
CA LYS A 7 1.28 -3.09 7.09
C LYS A 7 1.99 -3.34 5.76
N LEU A 8 1.66 -2.55 4.74
CA LEU A 8 2.30 -2.64 3.44
C LEU A 8 3.79 -2.34 3.54
N TRP A 9 4.15 -1.28 4.26
CA TRP A 9 5.56 -0.90 4.41
C TRP A 9 6.35 -1.95 5.18
N LYS A 10 5.75 -2.54 6.21
CA LYS A 10 6.38 -3.66 6.95
C LYS A 10 6.62 -4.85 6.03
N MET A 11 5.64 -5.17 5.18
CA MET A 11 5.76 -6.27 4.23
C MET A 11 6.91 -6.02 3.25
N LEU A 12 7.05 -4.79 2.74
CA LEU A 12 8.13 -4.45 1.83
C LEU A 12 9.49 -4.58 2.51
N ILE A 13 9.60 -4.15 3.76
CA ILE A 13 10.84 -4.29 4.53
C ILE A 13 11.20 -5.76 4.67
N ASP A 14 10.23 -6.61 5.03
CA ASP A 14 10.44 -8.05 5.17
C ASP A 14 10.88 -8.71 3.87
N ARG A 15 10.43 -8.18 2.74
CA ARG A 15 10.78 -8.69 1.40
C ARG A 15 11.99 -7.99 0.80
N GLU A 16 12.62 -7.09 1.53
CA GLU A 16 13.75 -6.30 1.07
C GLU A 16 13.44 -5.51 -0.21
N MET A 17 12.21 -4.98 -0.27
CA MET A 17 11.74 -4.18 -1.41
C MET A 17 11.64 -2.71 -1.04
N LYS A 18 11.93 -1.85 -2.01
CA LYS A 18 11.74 -0.41 -1.88
C LYS A 18 10.37 -0.04 -2.44
N LYS A 19 9.86 1.14 -2.07
CA LYS A 19 8.59 1.66 -2.61
C LYS A 19 8.62 1.74 -4.13
N LYS A 20 9.76 2.11 -4.70
CA LYS A 20 9.96 2.17 -6.14
C LYS A 20 9.78 0.80 -6.78
N ASP A 21 10.32 -0.23 -6.14
CA ASP A 21 10.20 -1.60 -6.64
C ASP A 21 8.74 -2.05 -6.66
N LEU A 22 7.98 -1.66 -5.64
CA LEU A 22 6.56 -1.96 -5.58
C LEU A 22 5.81 -1.31 -6.74
N ALA A 23 6.08 -0.04 -7.01
CA ALA A 23 5.41 0.67 -8.10
C ALA A 23 5.66 0.00 -9.45
N GLU A 24 6.89 -0.42 -9.69
CA GLU A 24 7.26 -1.12 -10.93
C GLU A 24 6.59 -2.49 -11.01
N LEU A 25 6.64 -3.26 -9.93
CA LEU A 25 6.07 -4.60 -9.89
C LEU A 25 4.56 -4.59 -10.05
N ALA A 26 3.89 -3.67 -9.37
CA ALA A 26 2.44 -3.56 -9.41
C ALA A 26 1.92 -2.82 -10.65
N GLY A 27 2.78 -2.11 -11.35
CA GLY A 27 2.38 -1.32 -12.51
C GLY A 27 1.55 -0.11 -12.15
N ILE A 28 1.84 0.52 -11.02
CA ILE A 28 1.14 1.74 -10.59
C ILE A 28 2.03 2.96 -10.81
N SER A 29 1.38 4.13 -10.94
CA SER A 29 2.10 5.38 -11.18
C SER A 29 2.84 5.85 -9.93
N THR A 30 3.85 6.69 -10.12
CA THR A 30 4.56 7.33 -9.01
C THR A 30 3.62 8.19 -8.18
N THR A 31 2.63 8.81 -8.82
CA THR A 31 1.61 9.62 -8.13
C THR A 31 0.79 8.77 -7.17
N SER A 32 0.30 7.61 -7.62
CA SER A 32 -0.45 6.70 -6.77
C SER A 32 0.40 6.17 -5.62
N ASN A 33 1.64 5.82 -5.92
CA ASN A 33 2.57 5.34 -4.91
C ASN A 33 2.85 6.40 -3.83
N ALA A 34 2.99 7.67 -4.26
CA ALA A 34 3.19 8.79 -3.33
C ALA A 34 1.97 9.00 -2.42
N LYS A 35 0.76 8.85 -2.97
CA LYS A 35 -0.47 8.94 -2.18
C LYS A 35 -0.52 7.87 -1.08
N ILE A 36 -0.14 6.66 -1.42
CA ILE A 36 -0.07 5.56 -0.45
C ILE A 36 0.95 5.90 0.64
N GLY A 37 2.08 6.49 0.26
CA GLY A 37 3.10 6.92 1.23
C GLY A 37 2.61 7.99 2.21
N LYS A 38 1.56 8.72 1.84
CA LYS A 38 0.94 9.75 2.68
C LYS A 38 -0.35 9.30 3.36
N ASN A 39 -0.69 8.02 3.27
CA ASN A 39 -1.94 7.46 3.76
C ASN A 39 -3.18 8.13 3.14
N GLU A 40 -3.06 8.57 1.89
CA GLU A 40 -4.17 9.15 1.15
C GLU A 40 -4.97 8.09 0.43
N ASN A 41 -6.19 8.43 0.05
CA ASN A 41 -7.06 7.50 -0.65
C ASN A 41 -6.56 7.25 -2.07
N VAL A 42 -6.61 5.98 -2.46
CA VAL A 42 -6.40 5.58 -3.85
C VAL A 42 -7.60 4.72 -4.25
N ASN A 43 -7.82 4.56 -5.54
CA ASN A 43 -8.96 3.72 -5.94
C ASN A 43 -8.63 2.24 -5.72
N THR A 44 -9.68 1.42 -5.65
CA THR A 44 -9.53 -0.01 -5.35
C THR A 44 -8.76 -0.76 -6.42
N ASP A 45 -8.74 -0.26 -7.66
CA ASP A 45 -7.97 -0.88 -8.73
C ASP A 45 -6.47 -0.86 -8.41
N ILE A 46 -5.99 0.23 -7.81
CA ILE A 46 -4.60 0.34 -7.37
C ILE A 46 -4.31 -0.71 -6.29
N LEU A 47 -5.23 -0.86 -5.35
CA LEU A 47 -5.10 -1.85 -4.27
C LEU A 47 -5.06 -3.28 -4.82
N LEU A 48 -5.90 -3.56 -5.81
CA LEU A 48 -5.90 -4.87 -6.48
C LEU A 48 -4.57 -5.16 -7.16
N LYS A 49 -4.00 -4.17 -7.81
CA LYS A 49 -2.70 -4.32 -8.47
C LYS A 49 -1.60 -4.64 -7.47
N ILE A 50 -1.62 -3.98 -6.33
CA ILE A 50 -0.65 -4.23 -5.25
C ILE A 50 -0.82 -5.65 -4.70
N CYS A 51 -2.05 -6.04 -4.39
CA CYS A 51 -2.34 -7.37 -3.87
C CYS A 51 -1.93 -8.47 -4.85
N ARG A 52 -2.17 -8.25 -6.13
CA ARG A 52 -1.77 -9.20 -7.17
C ARG A 52 -0.25 -9.32 -7.25
N ALA A 53 0.46 -8.19 -7.21
CA ALA A 53 1.91 -8.16 -7.29
C ALA A 53 2.57 -8.85 -6.09
N LEU A 54 2.03 -8.64 -4.90
CA LEU A 54 2.57 -9.20 -3.66
C LEU A 54 1.95 -10.54 -3.28
N LYS A 55 0.94 -10.98 -4.02
CA LYS A 55 0.21 -12.23 -3.77
C LYS A 55 -0.32 -12.29 -2.35
N CYS A 56 -1.05 -11.26 -1.97
CA CYS A 56 -1.59 -11.12 -0.62
C CYS A 56 -3.02 -10.59 -0.64
N ASP A 57 -3.67 -10.59 0.50
CA ASP A 57 -5.01 -10.05 0.67
C ASP A 57 -4.92 -8.58 1.07
N ILE A 58 -6.00 -7.83 0.85
CA ILE A 58 -6.06 -6.41 1.15
C ILE A 58 -5.84 -6.12 2.65
N SER A 59 -6.30 -7.03 3.51
CA SER A 59 -6.11 -6.90 4.96
C SER A 59 -4.64 -6.98 5.38
N GLU A 60 -3.78 -7.46 4.50
CA GLU A 60 -2.35 -7.58 4.77
C GLU A 60 -1.58 -6.31 4.40
N ILE A 61 -2.20 -5.39 3.67
CA ILE A 61 -1.53 -4.16 3.21
C ILE A 61 -2.13 -2.89 3.79
N MET A 62 -3.35 -2.94 4.32
CA MET A 62 -3.99 -1.75 4.87
C MET A 62 -4.87 -2.07 6.05
N GLU A 63 -5.16 -1.06 6.84
CA GLU A 63 -6.05 -1.17 7.99
C GLU A 63 -6.68 0.19 8.27
N ILE A 64 -7.72 0.17 9.07
CA ILE A 64 -8.35 1.40 9.55
C ILE A 64 -7.72 1.74 10.89
N GLU A 65 -7.15 2.93 10.98
CA GLU A 65 -6.56 3.43 12.21
C GLU A 65 -7.57 4.33 12.90
N ARG A 66 -7.87 4.01 14.16
CA ARG A 66 -8.75 4.83 14.97
C ARG A 66 -7.95 5.93 15.62
N ILE A 67 -8.41 7.15 15.44
CA ILE A 67 -7.82 8.31 16.07
C ILE A 67 -8.78 8.74 17.19
N GLU A 68 -8.29 8.78 18.41
CA GLU A 68 -9.08 9.31 19.51
C GLU A 68 -9.15 10.83 19.37
N GLU A 69 -10.35 11.34 19.35
CA GLU A 69 -10.60 12.78 19.27
C GLU A 69 -10.97 13.32 20.66
#